data_fff45a681a57be13de5e00285f38eb88
#
_entry.id   fff45a681a57be13de5e00285f38eb88
#
_cell.length_a   1.000
_cell.length_b   1.000
_cell.length_c   1.000
_cell.angle_alpha   90.00
_cell.angle_beta   90.00
_cell.angle_gamma   90.00
#
_symmetry.space_group_name_H-M   'P 1'
#
loop_
_entity.id
_entity.type
_entity.pdbx_description
1 polymer ?
#
loop_
_entity_poly.entity_id
_entity_poly.type
_entity_poly.pdbx_seq_one_letter_code
_entity_poly.pdbx_strand_id
1 'polypeptide(L)'
;MLKQLTAFFTAIVMACATPLACNAEVIKHEVNVPPNILVLGDSIAAGYGLEGYSENRYSCASYANLLHDQYDAELKDAGGCKLVNSAVVGDTSQQLLDRINSGEFDADLADSDAVIISIGGNDILGLFIDFLMNDLGITSKSTMSDLMDKTKDIIGIAMDMKDMSDDM
;
A
#
# COMPACT_ATOMS: atom_id res chain seq x y z
N MET A 1 -2.44 9.00 -25.79
CA MET A 1 -2.48 7.96 -24.75
C MET A 1 -1.08 7.60 -24.26
N LEU A 2 -0.14 7.19 -25.12
CA LEU A 2 1.21 6.76 -24.69
C LEU A 2 2.01 7.84 -23.93
N LYS A 3 1.96 9.12 -24.37
CA LYS A 3 2.60 10.25 -23.66
C LYS A 3 2.08 10.47 -22.23
N GLN A 4 0.83 10.15 -21.97
CA GLN A 4 0.24 10.26 -20.62
C GLN A 4 0.68 9.08 -19.75
N LEU A 5 0.85 7.90 -20.35
CA LEU A 5 1.31 6.70 -19.65
C LEU A 5 2.79 6.80 -19.23
N THR A 6 3.66 7.29 -20.13
CA THR A 6 5.07 7.57 -19.79
C THR A 6 5.20 8.63 -18.71
N ALA A 7 4.41 9.70 -18.76
CA ALA A 7 4.40 10.72 -17.72
C ALA A 7 3.91 10.16 -16.38
N PHE A 8 2.94 9.26 -16.38
CA PHE A 8 2.41 8.62 -15.18
C PHE A 8 3.43 7.66 -14.56
N PHE A 9 4.08 6.80 -15.36
CA PHE A 9 5.15 5.90 -14.90
C PHE A 9 6.37 6.67 -14.39
N THR A 10 6.77 7.74 -15.09
CA THR A 10 7.90 8.59 -14.64
C THR A 10 7.55 9.30 -13.33
N ALA A 11 6.31 9.74 -13.16
CA ALA A 11 5.87 10.37 -11.91
C ALA A 11 5.84 9.38 -10.72
N ILE A 12 5.41 8.14 -10.95
CA ILE A 12 5.44 7.09 -9.91
C ILE A 12 6.88 6.73 -9.53
N VAL A 13 7.78 6.55 -10.52
CA VAL A 13 9.19 6.23 -10.27
C VAL A 13 9.91 7.41 -9.57
N MET A 14 9.61 8.65 -9.96
CA MET A 14 10.15 9.83 -9.27
C MET A 14 9.59 10.00 -7.86
N ALA A 15 8.31 9.73 -7.63
CA ALA A 15 7.73 9.77 -6.29
C ALA A 15 8.33 8.72 -5.34
N CYS A 16 8.72 7.56 -5.87
CA CYS A 16 9.41 6.52 -5.10
C CYS A 16 10.93 6.79 -4.95
N ALA A 17 11.55 7.59 -5.84
CA ALA A 17 12.99 7.82 -5.86
C ALA A 17 13.45 9.11 -5.16
N THR A 18 12.53 10.04 -4.87
CA THR A 18 12.88 11.20 -4.05
C THR A 18 12.91 10.78 -2.59
N PRO A 19 14.09 10.75 -1.92
CA PRO A 19 14.07 10.78 -0.47
C PRO A 19 13.37 12.11 -0.11
N LEU A 20 12.14 12.02 0.44
CA LEU A 20 11.61 13.14 1.18
C LEU A 20 12.63 13.40 2.31
N ALA A 21 13.52 14.35 2.08
CA ALA A 21 14.24 14.98 3.16
C ALA A 21 13.20 15.75 3.96
N CYS A 22 12.43 15.02 4.74
CA CYS A 22 11.62 15.58 5.78
C CYS A 22 12.63 16.11 6.82
N ASN A 23 13.01 17.38 6.71
CA ASN A 23 13.56 18.13 7.82
C ASN A 23 12.42 18.31 8.83
N ALA A 24 11.98 17.20 9.43
CA ALA A 24 11.18 17.24 10.63
C ALA A 24 12.14 17.81 11.70
N GLU A 25 12.00 19.09 12.01
CA GLU A 25 12.33 19.54 13.35
C GLU A 25 11.66 18.53 14.27
N VAL A 26 12.46 17.80 15.03
CA VAL A 26 11.97 16.96 16.11
C VAL A 26 11.42 17.93 17.15
N ILE A 27 10.17 18.35 16.94
CA ILE A 27 9.39 18.96 18.00
C ILE A 27 9.28 17.82 19.02
N LYS A 28 10.01 17.94 20.14
CA LYS A 28 9.82 17.07 21.30
C LYS A 28 8.44 17.42 21.89
N HIS A 29 7.39 16.94 21.22
CA HIS A 29 6.15 16.70 21.91
C HIS A 29 6.39 15.49 22.81
N GLU A 30 5.95 15.58 24.07
CA GLU A 30 5.68 14.37 24.83
C GLU A 30 4.75 13.56 23.91
N VAL A 31 5.28 12.50 23.32
CA VAL A 31 4.51 11.61 22.46
C VAL A 31 3.63 10.86 23.46
N ASN A 32 2.37 11.26 23.56
CA ASN A 32 1.38 10.43 24.23
C ASN A 32 1.24 9.17 23.38
N VAL A 33 1.75 8.07 23.90
CA VAL A 33 1.64 6.76 23.26
C VAL A 33 0.17 6.38 23.28
N PRO A 34 -0.46 6.11 22.13
CA PRO A 34 -1.88 5.77 22.09
C PRO A 34 -2.13 4.41 22.72
N PRO A 35 -2.98 4.29 23.75
CA PRO A 35 -3.31 3.02 24.38
C PRO A 35 -4.19 2.12 23.50
N ASN A 36 -4.98 2.68 22.57
CA ASN A 36 -5.84 1.93 21.68
C ASN A 36 -5.55 2.32 20.22
N ILE A 37 -5.16 1.35 19.40
CA ILE A 37 -4.83 1.54 17.98
C ILE A 37 -5.80 0.75 17.12
N LEU A 38 -6.42 1.41 16.15
CA LEU A 38 -7.18 0.78 15.08
C LEU A 38 -6.37 0.82 13.79
N VAL A 39 -6.23 -0.32 13.11
CA VAL A 39 -5.58 -0.43 11.81
C VAL A 39 -6.61 -0.83 10.76
N LEU A 40 -6.72 -0.02 9.72
CA LEU A 40 -7.57 -0.24 8.55
C LEU A 40 -6.71 -0.33 7.30
N GLY A 41 -7.19 -1.03 6.28
CA GLY A 41 -6.48 -1.11 5.01
C GLY A 41 -6.60 -2.45 4.32
N ASP A 42 -5.59 -2.75 3.52
CA ASP A 42 -5.53 -3.92 2.66
C ASP A 42 -4.61 -5.05 3.21
N SER A 43 -4.09 -5.87 2.31
CA SER A 43 -3.21 -6.99 2.66
C SER A 43 -1.92 -6.56 3.37
N ILE A 44 -1.38 -5.39 3.05
CA ILE A 44 -0.17 -4.85 3.68
C ILE A 44 -0.47 -4.51 5.15
N ALA A 45 -1.58 -3.82 5.39
CA ALA A 45 -2.03 -3.49 6.74
C ALA A 45 -2.38 -4.74 7.56
N ALA A 46 -2.94 -5.77 6.90
CA ALA A 46 -3.24 -7.04 7.54
C ALA A 46 -2.00 -7.86 7.90
N GLY A 47 -0.85 -7.63 7.26
CA GLY A 47 0.36 -8.45 7.36
C GLY A 47 0.29 -9.74 6.53
N TYR A 48 -0.56 -9.77 5.49
CA TYR A 48 -0.76 -10.96 4.66
C TYR A 48 0.55 -11.41 4.00
N GLY A 49 0.80 -12.72 4.03
CA GLY A 49 1.99 -13.33 3.44
C GLY A 49 3.24 -13.31 4.33
N LEU A 50 3.20 -12.68 5.50
CA LEU A 50 4.25 -12.78 6.50
C LEU A 50 4.16 -14.10 7.26
N GLU A 51 5.30 -14.59 7.74
CA GLU A 51 5.37 -15.80 8.55
C GLU A 51 4.49 -15.66 9.81
N GLY A 52 3.69 -16.67 10.10
CA GLY A 52 2.75 -16.69 11.23
C GLY A 52 1.37 -16.07 10.94
N TYR A 53 1.17 -15.34 9.84
CA TYR A 53 -0.11 -14.70 9.53
C TYR A 53 -1.28 -15.70 9.42
N SER A 54 -1.05 -16.85 8.78
CA SER A 54 -2.09 -17.87 8.56
C SER A 54 -2.61 -18.50 9.84
N GLU A 55 -1.80 -18.55 10.87
CA GLU A 55 -2.17 -19.05 12.19
C GLU A 55 -2.89 -17.97 12.98
N ASN A 56 -2.34 -16.77 12.98
CA ASN A 56 -2.91 -15.61 13.66
C ASN A 56 -2.28 -14.31 13.13
N ARG A 57 -3.11 -13.40 12.58
CA ARG A 57 -2.63 -12.11 12.07
C ARG A 57 -1.87 -11.26 13.10
N TYR A 58 -2.12 -11.45 14.38
CA TYR A 58 -1.44 -10.75 15.47
C TYR A 58 -0.09 -11.37 15.86
N SER A 59 0.30 -12.50 15.23
CA SER A 59 1.56 -13.20 15.51
C SER A 59 2.63 -12.98 14.44
N CYS A 60 2.29 -12.36 13.31
CA CYS A 60 3.26 -12.04 12.26
C CYS A 60 3.97 -10.70 12.52
N ALA A 61 5.17 -10.53 11.95
CA ALA A 61 5.96 -9.29 12.08
C ALA A 61 5.45 -8.19 11.13
N SER A 62 4.13 -7.92 11.12
CA SER A 62 3.57 -6.78 10.40
C SER A 62 3.96 -5.46 11.09
N TYR A 63 3.94 -4.35 10.34
CA TYR A 63 4.22 -3.04 10.94
C TYR A 63 3.24 -2.70 12.08
N ALA A 64 1.98 -3.15 11.96
CA ALA A 64 0.96 -2.92 12.98
C ALA A 64 1.29 -3.65 14.29
N ASN A 65 1.70 -4.93 14.19
CA ASN A 65 2.09 -5.71 15.37
C ASN A 65 3.39 -5.20 15.99
N LEU A 66 4.38 -4.85 15.17
CA LEU A 66 5.65 -4.29 15.68
C LEU A 66 5.43 -2.96 16.41
N LEU A 67 4.56 -2.10 15.89
CA LEU A 67 4.19 -0.85 16.55
C LEU A 67 3.44 -1.08 17.85
N HIS A 68 2.49 -2.01 17.85
CA HIS A 68 1.76 -2.42 19.03
C HIS A 68 2.72 -2.94 20.11
N ASP A 69 3.64 -3.85 19.77
CA ASP A 69 4.59 -4.43 20.73
C ASP A 69 5.50 -3.36 21.35
N GLN A 70 5.92 -2.37 20.56
CA GLN A 70 6.68 -1.24 21.07
C GLN A 70 5.85 -0.42 22.04
N TYR A 71 4.63 -0.05 21.69
CA TYR A 71 3.77 0.77 22.55
C TYR A 71 3.28 0.02 23.78
N ASP A 72 3.00 -1.28 23.66
CA ASP A 72 2.64 -2.12 24.81
C ASP A 72 3.79 -2.19 25.81
N ALA A 73 5.03 -2.29 25.34
CA ALA A 73 6.20 -2.24 26.22
C ALA A 73 6.37 -0.88 26.91
N GLU A 74 6.10 0.23 26.22
CA GLU A 74 6.16 1.59 26.80
C GLU A 74 5.03 1.85 27.79
N LEU A 75 3.83 1.32 27.54
CA LEU A 75 2.63 1.49 28.37
C LEU A 75 2.44 0.38 29.43
N LYS A 76 3.42 -0.49 29.60
CA LYS A 76 3.30 -1.67 30.49
C LYS A 76 2.75 -1.35 31.88
N ASP A 77 3.21 -0.26 32.47
CA ASP A 77 2.80 0.16 33.81
C ASP A 77 1.46 0.93 33.80
N ALA A 78 0.97 1.32 32.62
CA ALA A 78 -0.28 2.05 32.42
C ALA A 78 -1.43 1.17 31.91
N GLY A 79 -1.22 -0.14 31.77
CA GLY A 79 -2.25 -1.09 31.31
C GLY A 79 -2.01 -1.68 29.92
N GLY A 80 -0.92 -1.30 29.26
CA GLY A 80 -0.54 -1.80 27.96
C GLY A 80 -1.21 -1.06 26.78
N CYS A 81 -1.00 -1.58 25.58
CA CYS A 81 -1.57 -1.09 24.33
C CYS A 81 -2.53 -2.13 23.73
N LYS A 82 -3.68 -1.68 23.24
CA LYS A 82 -4.64 -2.53 22.51
C LYS A 82 -4.51 -2.30 21.01
N LEU A 83 -4.46 -3.36 20.23
CA LEU A 83 -4.48 -3.32 18.78
C LEU A 83 -5.74 -3.99 18.23
N VAL A 84 -6.50 -3.27 17.42
CA VAL A 84 -7.55 -3.82 16.56
C VAL A 84 -7.09 -3.68 15.11
N ASN A 85 -6.87 -4.80 14.43
CA ASN A 85 -6.50 -4.81 13.02
C ASN A 85 -7.68 -5.32 12.18
N SER A 86 -8.43 -4.40 11.59
CA SER A 86 -9.62 -4.63 10.76
C SER A 86 -9.32 -4.52 9.27
N ALA A 87 -8.04 -4.58 8.88
CA ALA A 87 -7.63 -4.60 7.48
C ALA A 87 -8.10 -5.88 6.76
N VAL A 88 -8.50 -5.74 5.50
CA VAL A 88 -9.00 -6.83 4.66
C VAL A 88 -8.13 -7.02 3.43
N VAL A 89 -7.66 -8.25 3.23
CA VAL A 89 -6.84 -8.62 2.07
C VAL A 89 -7.64 -8.40 0.78
N GLY A 90 -7.06 -7.63 -0.13
CA GLY A 90 -7.67 -7.34 -1.43
C GLY A 90 -8.52 -6.07 -1.47
N ASP A 91 -8.79 -5.43 -0.33
CA ASP A 91 -9.58 -4.19 -0.32
C ASP A 91 -8.94 -3.09 -1.18
N THR A 92 -9.78 -2.42 -1.95
CA THR A 92 -9.47 -1.15 -2.61
C THR A 92 -9.85 0.03 -1.72
N SER A 93 -9.40 1.22 -2.09
CA SER A 93 -9.78 2.46 -1.37
C SER A 93 -11.30 2.67 -1.35
N GLN A 94 -12.00 2.33 -2.45
CA GLN A 94 -13.46 2.44 -2.51
C GLN A 94 -14.15 1.45 -1.57
N GLN A 95 -13.68 0.20 -1.53
CA GLN A 95 -14.26 -0.82 -0.64
C GLN A 95 -14.08 -0.45 0.83
N LEU A 96 -12.89 0.04 1.21
CA LEU A 96 -12.67 0.54 2.57
C LEU A 96 -13.59 1.72 2.88
N LEU A 97 -13.76 2.67 1.96
CA LEU A 97 -14.66 3.82 2.14
C LEU A 97 -16.12 3.37 2.33
N ASP A 98 -16.57 2.38 1.56
CA ASP A 98 -17.93 1.84 1.68
C ASP A 98 -18.15 1.19 3.06
N ARG A 99 -17.16 0.48 3.59
CA ARG A 99 -17.18 -0.12 4.93
C ARG A 99 -17.22 0.95 6.03
N ILE A 100 -16.43 2.02 5.89
CA ILE A 100 -16.47 3.16 6.81
C ILE A 100 -17.86 3.80 6.80
N ASN A 101 -18.42 4.06 5.61
CA ASN A 101 -19.73 4.68 5.46
C ASN A 101 -20.89 3.80 5.95
N SER A 102 -20.70 2.49 5.98
CA SER A 102 -21.69 1.55 6.54
C SER A 102 -21.74 1.53 8.06
N GLY A 103 -20.77 2.19 8.74
CA GLY A 103 -20.66 2.17 10.20
C GLY A 103 -20.01 0.90 10.74
N GLU A 104 -19.35 0.09 9.89
CA GLU A 104 -18.72 -1.17 10.33
C GLU A 104 -17.71 -0.95 11.45
N PHE A 105 -17.04 0.19 11.45
CA PHE A 105 -15.96 0.49 12.40
C PHE A 105 -16.37 1.47 13.51
N ASP A 106 -17.63 1.88 13.59
CA ASP A 106 -18.06 2.95 14.51
C ASP A 106 -17.66 2.69 15.96
N ALA A 107 -17.80 1.46 16.42
CA ALA A 107 -17.43 1.08 17.78
C ALA A 107 -15.91 1.10 18.00
N ASP A 108 -15.14 0.58 17.05
CA ASP A 108 -13.67 0.55 17.12
C ASP A 108 -13.09 1.95 16.99
N LEU A 109 -13.67 2.80 16.13
CA LEU A 109 -13.30 4.21 15.98
C LEU A 109 -13.55 5.00 17.27
N ALA A 110 -14.66 4.75 17.93
CA ALA A 110 -15.00 5.43 19.17
C ALA A 110 -14.09 5.03 20.35
N ASP A 111 -13.53 3.82 20.32
CA ASP A 111 -12.64 3.28 21.36
C ASP A 111 -11.14 3.52 21.04
N SER A 112 -10.80 3.99 19.84
CA SER A 112 -9.41 4.17 19.43
C SER A 112 -8.88 5.56 19.72
N ASP A 113 -7.61 5.63 20.16
CA ASP A 113 -6.86 6.88 20.35
C ASP A 113 -6.07 7.23 19.08
N ALA A 114 -5.77 6.22 18.25
CA ALA A 114 -5.11 6.39 16.96
C ALA A 114 -5.68 5.45 15.91
N VAL A 115 -5.81 5.96 14.69
CA VAL A 115 -6.22 5.18 13.52
C VAL A 115 -5.10 5.21 12.49
N ILE A 116 -4.67 4.03 12.04
CA ILE A 116 -3.65 3.87 11.00
C ILE A 116 -4.33 3.30 9.76
N ILE A 117 -4.19 3.99 8.63
CA ILE A 117 -4.77 3.56 7.35
C ILE A 117 -3.64 3.31 6.34
N SER A 118 -3.62 2.10 5.76
CA SER A 118 -2.72 1.73 4.66
C SER A 118 -3.53 1.03 3.58
N ILE A 119 -3.78 1.75 2.48
CA ILE A 119 -4.68 1.32 1.40
C ILE A 119 -4.20 1.88 0.05
N GLY A 120 -4.69 1.32 -1.06
CA GLY A 120 -4.45 1.83 -2.41
C GLY A 120 -3.58 0.91 -3.25
N GLY A 121 -2.92 -0.08 -2.66
CA GLY A 121 -2.12 -1.06 -3.42
C GLY A 121 -2.95 -1.81 -4.45
N ASN A 122 -4.17 -2.22 -4.08
CA ASN A 122 -5.07 -2.94 -4.99
C ASN A 122 -5.70 -2.04 -6.07
N ASP A 123 -5.87 -0.75 -5.80
CA ASP A 123 -6.32 0.22 -6.80
C ASP A 123 -5.31 0.33 -7.95
N ILE A 124 -4.03 0.44 -7.61
CA ILE A 124 -2.94 0.50 -8.59
C ILE A 124 -2.77 -0.86 -9.30
N LEU A 125 -2.82 -1.96 -8.55
CA LEU A 125 -2.70 -3.30 -9.10
C LEU A 125 -3.82 -3.61 -10.09
N GLY A 126 -5.05 -3.19 -9.80
CA GLY A 126 -6.19 -3.33 -10.72
C GLY A 126 -5.92 -2.62 -12.04
N LEU A 127 -5.51 -1.37 -12.01
CA LEU A 127 -5.15 -0.61 -13.21
C LEU A 127 -4.00 -1.27 -14.02
N PHE A 128 -3.02 -1.82 -13.32
CA PHE A 128 -1.91 -2.49 -13.97
C PHE A 128 -2.34 -3.81 -14.63
N ILE A 129 -3.19 -4.59 -13.97
CA ILE A 129 -3.75 -5.83 -14.54
C ILE A 129 -4.61 -5.51 -15.77
N ASP A 130 -5.46 -4.48 -15.70
CA ASP A 130 -6.28 -4.04 -16.83
C ASP A 130 -5.42 -3.63 -18.01
N PHE A 131 -4.33 -2.91 -17.79
CA PHE A 131 -3.36 -2.56 -18.82
C PHE A 131 -2.72 -3.81 -19.45
N LEU A 132 -2.26 -4.77 -18.62
CA LEU A 132 -1.67 -6.00 -19.13
C LEU A 132 -2.66 -6.80 -19.99
N MET A 133 -3.89 -6.93 -19.53
CA MET A 133 -4.90 -7.77 -20.19
C MET A 133 -5.51 -7.09 -21.43
N ASN A 134 -5.87 -5.83 -21.32
CA ASN A 134 -6.64 -5.13 -22.34
C ASN A 134 -5.74 -4.43 -23.38
N ASP A 135 -4.65 -3.81 -22.97
CA ASP A 135 -3.77 -3.08 -23.86
C ASP A 135 -2.65 -3.96 -24.42
N LEU A 136 -2.11 -4.89 -23.63
CA LEU A 136 -1.04 -5.79 -24.07
C LEU A 136 -1.53 -7.19 -24.46
N GLY A 137 -2.79 -7.52 -24.21
CA GLY A 137 -3.38 -8.81 -24.50
C GLY A 137 -2.73 -9.98 -23.75
N ILE A 138 -2.15 -9.70 -22.56
CA ILE A 138 -1.59 -10.73 -21.69
C ILE A 138 -2.72 -11.38 -20.92
N THR A 139 -2.81 -12.70 -20.97
CA THR A 139 -3.84 -13.49 -20.31
C THR A 139 -3.21 -14.50 -19.33
N SER A 140 -4.02 -15.16 -18.53
CA SER A 140 -3.55 -16.22 -17.64
C SER A 140 -2.91 -17.42 -18.38
N LYS A 141 -3.05 -17.49 -19.70
CA LYS A 141 -2.41 -18.50 -20.58
C LYS A 141 -1.13 -18.00 -21.22
N SER A 142 -0.79 -16.71 -21.08
CA SER A 142 0.43 -16.16 -21.62
C SER A 142 1.64 -16.74 -20.92
N THR A 143 2.67 -17.07 -21.71
CA THR A 143 3.93 -17.60 -21.20
C THR A 143 4.87 -16.49 -20.77
N MET A 144 5.94 -16.82 -20.06
CA MET A 144 7.01 -15.87 -19.74
C MET A 144 7.67 -15.32 -21.03
N SER A 145 7.71 -16.12 -22.10
CA SER A 145 8.20 -15.68 -23.42
C SER A 145 7.32 -14.58 -24.00
N ASP A 146 6.00 -14.77 -23.95
CA ASP A 146 5.04 -13.76 -24.44
C ASP A 146 5.18 -12.44 -23.68
N LEU A 147 5.40 -12.54 -22.38
CA LEU A 147 5.63 -11.38 -21.51
C LEU A 147 6.92 -10.63 -21.90
N MET A 148 8.01 -11.37 -22.12
CA MET A 148 9.30 -10.79 -22.53
C MET A 148 9.23 -10.14 -23.90
N ASP A 149 8.50 -10.74 -24.85
CA ASP A 149 8.36 -10.17 -26.18
C ASP A 149 7.52 -8.89 -26.16
N LYS A 150 6.41 -8.87 -25.42
CA LYS A 150 5.64 -7.65 -25.20
C LYS A 150 6.43 -6.54 -24.50
N THR A 151 7.28 -6.91 -23.54
CA THR A 151 8.16 -5.95 -22.87
C THR A 151 9.18 -5.34 -23.84
N LYS A 152 9.73 -6.14 -24.77
CA LYS A 152 10.65 -5.63 -25.82
C LYS A 152 9.93 -4.68 -26.78
N ASP A 153 8.68 -4.98 -27.16
CA ASP A 153 7.88 -4.11 -28.00
C ASP A 153 7.66 -2.75 -27.35
N ILE A 154 7.34 -2.72 -26.04
CA ILE A 154 7.17 -1.48 -25.27
C ILE A 154 8.47 -0.68 -25.21
N ILE A 155 9.60 -1.35 -24.96
CA ILE A 155 10.92 -0.72 -24.90
C ILE A 155 11.28 -0.17 -26.29
N GLY A 156 11.03 -0.92 -27.36
CA GLY A 156 11.25 -0.48 -28.74
C GLY A 156 10.48 0.80 -29.06
N ILE A 157 9.17 0.83 -28.75
CA ILE A 157 8.34 2.01 -28.94
C ILE A 157 8.85 3.21 -28.13
N ALA A 158 9.29 2.98 -26.89
CA ALA A 158 9.82 4.04 -26.03
C ALA A 158 11.15 4.61 -26.57
N MET A 159 12.00 3.77 -27.19
CA MET A 159 13.25 4.20 -27.85
C MET A 159 12.98 4.99 -29.11
N ASP A 160 12.07 4.53 -29.96
CA ASP A 160 11.68 5.25 -31.17
C ASP A 160 11.10 6.65 -30.86
N MET A 161 10.32 6.76 -29.78
CA MET A 161 9.80 8.05 -29.35
C MET A 161 10.88 8.99 -28.82
N LYS A 162 11.94 8.46 -28.21
CA LYS A 162 13.08 9.25 -27.75
C LYS A 162 13.85 9.82 -28.96
N ASP A 163 14.15 8.98 -29.95
CA ASP A 163 14.86 9.42 -31.15
C ASP A 163 14.07 10.50 -31.91
N MET A 164 12.73 10.38 -32.00
CA MET A 164 11.87 11.42 -32.55
C MET A 164 11.87 12.74 -31.77
N SER A 165 12.17 12.69 -30.47
CA SER A 165 12.24 13.88 -29.59
C SER A 165 13.59 14.62 -29.74
N ASP A 166 14.64 13.87 -30.05
CA ASP A 166 15.99 14.42 -30.16
C ASP A 166 16.23 15.08 -31.57
N ASP A 167 15.34 14.79 -32.54
CA ASP A 167 15.39 15.35 -33.91
C ASP A 167 14.52 16.63 -34.07
N MET A 168 13.88 17.14 -33.02
CA MET A 168 13.08 18.38 -33.02
C MET A 168 13.79 19.52 -32.29
#